data_2f0b35dbeb5fe071227bdac5eeeb3147
#
_entry.id   2f0b35dbeb5fe071227bdac5eeeb3147
#
_cell.length_a   1.000
_cell.length_b   1.000
_cell.length_c   1.000
_cell.angle_alpha   90.00
_cell.angle_beta   90.00
_cell.angle_gamma   90.00
#
_symmetry.space_group_name_H-M   'P 1'
#
loop_
_entity.id
_entity.type
_entity.pdbx_description
1 polymer ?
#
loop_
_entity_poly.entity_id
_entity_poly.type
_entity_poly.pdbx_seq_one_letter_code
_entity_poly.pdbx_strand_id
1 'polypeptide(L)'
;MADLKALSGEMAKLKRQLETVLYISGNRDYDDLSGLDGYEQIKTADEWQKLEEYRNILYKLDEVQGILAYYDKPVKVVSRLHMNASGRYETARGHYYTSGNGIEFLRTEEVYNYDTDKWENAEIWTTSRVESRNGEYYIVGYSDVELSGLKVRVRG
;
A
#
# COMPACT_ATOMS: atom_id res chain seq x y z
N MET A 1 -23.51 -13.69 7.38
CA MET A 1 -22.08 -13.75 6.99
C MET A 1 -21.74 -12.45 6.26
N ALA A 2 -20.67 -11.75 6.65
CA ALA A 2 -20.27 -10.54 5.93
C ALA A 2 -19.71 -10.95 4.57
N ASP A 3 -20.28 -10.43 3.49
CA ASP A 3 -19.75 -10.64 2.15
C ASP A 3 -18.71 -9.55 1.77
N LEU A 4 -17.97 -9.78 0.70
CA LEU A 4 -16.93 -8.84 0.22
C LEU A 4 -17.52 -7.47 -0.12
N LYS A 5 -18.75 -7.42 -0.61
CA LYS A 5 -19.44 -6.16 -0.98
C LYS A 5 -19.76 -5.33 0.27
N ALA A 6 -20.27 -5.99 1.33
CA ALA A 6 -20.53 -5.33 2.61
C ALA A 6 -19.24 -4.81 3.24
N LEU A 7 -18.16 -5.61 3.24
CA LEU A 7 -16.85 -5.21 3.72
C LEU A 7 -16.29 -4.00 2.93
N SER A 8 -16.39 -4.02 1.60
CA SER A 8 -15.97 -2.92 0.74
C SER A 8 -16.73 -1.62 1.04
N GLY A 9 -18.04 -1.73 1.35
CA GLY A 9 -18.86 -0.61 1.77
C GLY A 9 -18.40 0.01 3.10
N GLU A 10 -18.04 -0.82 4.07
CA GLU A 10 -17.49 -0.34 5.35
C GLU A 10 -16.09 0.27 5.20
N MET A 11 -15.24 -0.29 4.33
CA MET A 11 -13.94 0.31 4.03
C MET A 11 -14.07 1.70 3.39
N ALA A 12 -15.05 1.92 2.53
CA ALA A 12 -15.32 3.23 1.96
C ALA A 12 -15.80 4.25 3.02
N LYS A 13 -16.56 3.82 4.02
CA LYS A 13 -16.95 4.67 5.15
C LYS A 13 -15.74 4.99 6.03
N LEU A 14 -14.94 3.98 6.37
CA LEU A 14 -13.71 4.14 7.14
C LEU A 14 -12.77 5.16 6.48
N LYS A 15 -12.57 5.06 5.18
CA LYS A 15 -11.74 6.02 4.43
C LYS A 15 -12.16 7.46 4.67
N ARG A 16 -13.47 7.77 4.58
CA ARG A 16 -13.98 9.12 4.83
C ARG A 16 -13.75 9.58 6.27
N GLN A 17 -13.87 8.68 7.24
CA GLN A 17 -13.58 8.98 8.65
C GLN A 17 -12.10 9.26 8.88
N LEU A 18 -11.21 8.47 8.25
CA LEU A 18 -9.76 8.69 8.31
C LEU A 18 -9.37 10.04 7.72
N GLU A 19 -9.92 10.42 6.57
CA GLU A 19 -9.71 11.74 5.96
C GLU A 19 -10.11 12.87 6.91
N THR A 20 -11.23 12.72 7.63
CA THR A 20 -11.66 13.69 8.64
C THR A 20 -10.70 13.78 9.82
N VAL A 21 -10.27 12.66 10.38
CA VAL A 21 -9.32 12.60 11.51
C VAL A 21 -7.98 13.21 11.13
N LEU A 22 -7.46 12.85 9.97
CA LEU A 22 -6.21 13.41 9.45
C LEU A 22 -6.31 14.91 9.16
N TYR A 23 -7.46 15.38 8.68
CA TYR A 23 -7.71 16.82 8.48
C TYR A 23 -7.77 17.60 9.81
N ILE A 24 -8.50 17.09 10.82
CA ILE A 24 -8.65 17.73 12.14
C ILE A 24 -7.31 17.79 12.87
N SER A 25 -6.45 16.78 12.71
CA SER A 25 -5.09 16.80 13.30
C SER A 25 -4.19 17.90 12.74
N GLY A 26 -4.67 18.66 11.75
CA GLY A 26 -3.90 19.71 11.08
C GLY A 26 -2.83 19.18 10.15
N ASN A 27 -2.97 17.92 9.74
CA ASN A 27 -1.80 17.13 9.49
C ASN A 27 -1.51 16.81 8.04
N ARG A 28 -0.41 17.37 7.60
CA ARG A 28 0.45 16.80 6.56
C ARG A 28 1.76 16.21 7.13
N ASP A 29 2.04 16.48 8.42
CA ASP A 29 3.20 16.02 9.15
C ASP A 29 2.74 15.54 10.54
N TYR A 30 2.48 14.24 10.71
CA TYR A 30 2.03 13.67 12.01
C TYR A 30 3.11 13.70 13.07
N ASP A 31 4.33 13.97 12.70
CA ASP A 31 5.45 14.02 13.61
C ASP A 31 5.36 15.22 14.56
N ASP A 32 4.56 16.23 14.20
CA ASP A 32 4.44 17.44 14.98
C ASP A 32 2.98 17.90 15.10
N LEU A 33 2.31 17.47 16.16
CA LEU A 33 0.97 17.98 16.53
C LEU A 33 1.01 19.37 17.19
N SER A 34 2.11 20.12 17.08
CA SER A 34 2.28 21.45 17.68
C SER A 34 1.31 22.51 17.14
N GLY A 35 0.74 22.25 15.96
CA GLY A 35 -0.29 23.11 15.36
C GLY A 35 -1.70 22.93 15.92
N LEU A 36 -1.91 22.01 16.86
CA LEU A 36 -3.22 21.84 17.50
C LEU A 36 -3.52 23.00 18.44
N ASP A 37 -4.75 23.49 18.39
CA ASP A 37 -5.25 24.45 19.37
C ASP A 37 -5.11 23.89 20.78
N GLY A 38 -4.46 24.65 21.67
CA GLY A 38 -4.21 24.22 23.04
C GLY A 38 -2.93 23.38 23.26
N TYR A 39 -2.10 23.20 22.24
CA TYR A 39 -0.83 22.51 22.39
C TYR A 39 0.06 23.08 23.50
N GLU A 40 0.16 24.39 23.60
CA GLU A 40 0.92 25.09 24.66
C GLU A 40 0.33 24.94 26.07
N GLN A 41 -0.88 24.42 26.18
CA GLN A 41 -1.54 24.14 27.47
C GLN A 41 -1.21 22.74 28.00
N ILE A 42 -0.55 21.89 27.21
CA ILE A 42 -0.11 20.55 27.61
C ILE A 42 1.02 20.71 28.62
N LYS A 43 0.81 20.25 29.85
CA LYS A 43 1.75 20.46 30.97
C LYS A 43 2.02 19.22 31.82
N THR A 44 1.11 18.24 31.79
CA THR A 44 1.23 17.04 32.61
C THR A 44 1.86 15.88 31.86
N ALA A 45 2.46 14.94 32.58
CA ALA A 45 3.02 13.73 31.99
C ALA A 45 1.94 12.90 31.26
N ASP A 46 0.72 12.86 31.78
CA ASP A 46 -0.39 12.11 31.19
C ASP A 46 -0.85 12.76 29.88
N GLU A 47 -0.90 14.07 29.78
CA GLU A 47 -1.22 14.77 28.54
C GLU A 47 -0.16 14.56 27.47
N TRP A 48 1.13 14.61 27.85
CA TRP A 48 2.23 14.30 26.92
C TRP A 48 2.17 12.87 26.44
N GLN A 49 1.91 11.91 27.32
CA GLN A 49 1.75 10.50 26.93
C GLN A 49 0.61 10.33 25.93
N LYS A 50 -0.53 10.98 26.20
CA LYS A 50 -1.69 10.92 25.29
C LYS A 50 -1.38 11.49 23.91
N LEU A 51 -0.62 12.59 23.83
CA LEU A 51 -0.19 13.19 22.59
C LEU A 51 0.72 12.23 21.79
N GLU A 52 1.69 11.59 22.46
CA GLU A 52 2.57 10.59 21.83
C GLU A 52 1.78 9.40 21.26
N GLU A 53 0.80 8.89 22.01
CA GLU A 53 -0.07 7.82 21.55
C GLU A 53 -0.89 8.24 20.32
N TYR A 54 -1.38 9.47 20.28
CA TYR A 54 -2.09 10.00 19.12
C TYR A 54 -1.18 10.14 17.90
N ARG A 55 0.07 10.57 18.05
CA ARG A 55 1.07 10.57 16.98
C ARG A 55 1.26 9.17 16.39
N ASN A 56 1.45 8.17 17.26
CA ASN A 56 1.61 6.77 16.85
C ASN A 56 0.39 6.25 16.10
N ILE A 57 -0.81 6.59 16.58
CA ILE A 57 -2.07 6.20 15.92
C ILE A 57 -2.18 6.87 14.55
N LEU A 58 -1.96 8.19 14.47
CA LEU A 58 -2.04 8.94 13.22
C LEU A 58 -1.08 8.41 12.16
N TYR A 59 0.14 8.06 12.54
CA TYR A 59 1.10 7.44 11.64
C TYR A 59 0.56 6.14 11.01
N LYS A 60 -0.03 5.27 11.83
CA LYS A 60 -0.65 4.02 11.34
C LYS A 60 -1.89 4.27 10.48
N LEU A 61 -2.69 5.28 10.85
CA LEU A 61 -3.88 5.65 10.08
C LEU A 61 -3.51 6.21 8.70
N ASP A 62 -2.40 6.91 8.58
CA ASP A 62 -1.90 7.38 7.29
C ASP A 62 -1.49 6.22 6.37
N GLU A 63 -0.81 5.21 6.90
CA GLU A 63 -0.51 4.00 6.14
C GLU A 63 -1.78 3.35 5.60
N VAL A 64 -2.81 3.20 6.44
CA VAL A 64 -4.12 2.65 6.05
C VAL A 64 -4.78 3.53 4.98
N GLN A 65 -4.74 4.84 5.17
CA GLN A 65 -5.28 5.81 4.19
C GLN A 65 -4.56 5.69 2.84
N GLY A 66 -3.24 5.55 2.86
CA GLY A 66 -2.42 5.34 1.66
C GLY A 66 -2.83 4.09 0.88
N ILE A 67 -3.09 2.98 1.57
CA ILE A 67 -3.56 1.73 0.96
C ILE A 67 -4.94 1.93 0.32
N LEU A 68 -5.90 2.49 1.06
CA LEU A 68 -7.25 2.74 0.56
C LEU A 68 -7.24 3.69 -0.65
N ALA A 69 -6.46 4.76 -0.59
CA ALA A 69 -6.32 5.70 -1.69
C ALA A 69 -5.66 5.08 -2.94
N TYR A 70 -4.70 4.18 -2.75
CA TYR A 70 -4.06 3.47 -3.86
C TYR A 70 -5.07 2.61 -4.62
N TYR A 71 -5.91 1.84 -3.91
CA TYR A 71 -6.88 0.96 -4.56
C TYR A 71 -8.05 1.69 -5.22
N ASP A 72 -8.33 2.93 -4.84
CA ASP A 72 -9.31 3.78 -5.52
C ASP A 72 -8.83 4.30 -6.87
N LYS A 73 -7.52 4.31 -7.11
CA LYS A 73 -6.98 4.74 -8.41
C LYS A 73 -7.31 3.71 -9.49
N PRO A 74 -7.78 4.14 -10.66
CA PRO A 74 -8.07 3.22 -11.75
C PRO A 74 -6.79 2.57 -12.28
N VAL A 75 -6.92 1.33 -12.76
CA VAL A 75 -5.84 0.66 -13.49
C VAL A 75 -5.70 1.32 -14.86
N LYS A 76 -4.57 1.95 -15.13
CA LYS A 76 -4.27 2.62 -16.41
C LYS A 76 -3.51 1.73 -17.40
N VAL A 77 -2.66 0.87 -16.89
CA VAL A 77 -1.81 0.01 -17.71
C VAL A 77 -1.80 -1.40 -17.13
N VAL A 78 -1.96 -2.39 -18.00
CA VAL A 78 -1.61 -3.78 -17.72
C VAL A 78 -0.59 -4.19 -18.79
N SER A 79 0.58 -4.65 -18.37
CA SER A 79 1.71 -4.92 -19.27
C SER A 79 2.57 -6.04 -18.73
N ARG A 80 3.44 -6.57 -19.61
CA ARG A 80 4.54 -7.42 -19.16
C ARG A 80 5.82 -6.61 -19.09
N LEU A 81 6.63 -6.90 -18.09
CA LEU A 81 7.92 -6.25 -17.92
C LEU A 81 8.95 -6.76 -18.90
N HIS A 82 9.77 -5.86 -19.39
CA HIS A 82 10.98 -6.15 -20.15
C HIS A 82 12.15 -5.28 -19.64
N MET A 83 13.36 -5.73 -19.80
CA MET A 83 14.54 -4.96 -19.45
C MET A 83 14.82 -3.92 -20.53
N ASN A 84 14.97 -2.66 -20.14
CA ASN A 84 15.34 -1.57 -21.05
C ASN A 84 16.86 -1.42 -21.20
N ALA A 85 17.28 -0.52 -22.07
CA ALA A 85 18.70 -0.26 -22.33
C ALA A 85 19.49 0.25 -21.11
N SER A 86 18.81 0.79 -20.10
CA SER A 86 19.40 1.23 -18.83
C SER A 86 19.49 0.15 -17.77
N GLY A 87 19.14 -1.10 -18.10
CA GLY A 87 19.14 -2.24 -17.16
C GLY A 87 18.01 -2.21 -16.13
N ARG A 88 16.93 -1.49 -16.41
CA ARG A 88 15.72 -1.42 -15.56
C ARG A 88 14.57 -2.17 -16.20
N TYR A 89 13.70 -2.72 -15.38
CA TYR A 89 12.47 -3.32 -15.88
C TYR A 89 11.41 -2.24 -16.13
N GLU A 90 10.77 -2.29 -17.30
CA GLU A 90 9.74 -1.34 -17.70
C GLU A 90 8.56 -2.01 -18.40
N THR A 91 7.42 -1.31 -18.41
CA THR A 91 6.23 -1.65 -19.17
C THR A 91 6.37 -1.22 -20.63
N ALA A 92 5.54 -1.76 -21.52
CA ALA A 92 5.48 -1.35 -22.93
C ALA A 92 5.18 0.15 -23.13
N ARG A 93 4.69 0.86 -22.11
CA ARG A 93 4.44 2.30 -22.14
C ARG A 93 5.52 3.13 -21.46
N GLY A 94 6.67 2.53 -21.13
CA GLY A 94 7.82 3.22 -20.58
C GLY A 94 7.76 3.54 -19.08
N HIS A 95 6.78 2.97 -18.34
CA HIS A 95 6.83 3.02 -16.89
C HIS A 95 7.88 2.05 -16.38
N TYR A 96 8.97 2.55 -15.81
CA TYR A 96 10.08 1.73 -15.32
C TYR A 96 10.10 1.64 -13.79
N TYR A 97 10.73 0.59 -13.29
CA TYR A 97 10.89 0.33 -11.87
C TYR A 97 12.36 0.46 -11.45
N THR A 98 12.58 1.06 -10.30
CA THR A 98 13.87 1.15 -9.61
C THR A 98 13.68 0.86 -8.13
N SER A 99 14.78 0.73 -7.36
CA SER A 99 14.71 0.49 -5.91
C SER A 99 13.78 1.49 -5.20
N GLY A 100 12.95 0.98 -4.33
CA GLY A 100 11.94 1.74 -3.58
C GLY A 100 10.60 1.92 -4.30
N ASN A 101 10.51 1.64 -5.61
CA ASN A 101 9.25 1.78 -6.32
C ASN A 101 8.24 0.68 -5.95
N GLY A 102 7.00 1.09 -5.68
CA GLY A 102 5.88 0.17 -5.54
C GLY A 102 5.60 -0.57 -6.85
N ILE A 103 5.25 -1.84 -6.74
CA ILE A 103 4.87 -2.69 -7.88
C ILE A 103 3.60 -3.46 -7.55
N GLU A 104 2.70 -3.57 -8.52
CA GLU A 104 1.52 -4.43 -8.45
C GLU A 104 1.63 -5.47 -9.56
N PHE A 105 1.77 -6.74 -9.18
CA PHE A 105 2.07 -7.84 -10.10
C PHE A 105 1.13 -9.03 -9.89
N LEU A 106 0.96 -9.81 -10.96
CA LEU A 106 0.15 -11.02 -10.94
C LEU A 106 1.03 -12.21 -10.57
N ARG A 107 0.64 -12.94 -9.54
CA ARG A 107 1.27 -14.21 -9.14
C ARG A 107 0.26 -15.32 -9.00
N THR A 108 0.73 -16.54 -9.11
CA THR A 108 -0.06 -17.73 -8.81
C THR A 108 0.18 -18.15 -7.35
N GLU A 109 -0.88 -18.48 -6.64
CA GLU A 109 -0.82 -18.98 -5.28
C GLU A 109 -1.80 -20.16 -5.12
N GLU A 110 -1.43 -21.14 -4.32
CA GLU A 110 -2.34 -22.19 -3.89
C GLU A 110 -3.28 -21.64 -2.83
N VAL A 111 -4.57 -21.68 -3.09
CA VAL A 111 -5.65 -21.30 -2.16
C VAL A 111 -6.52 -22.49 -1.87
N TYR A 112 -6.97 -22.59 -0.62
CA TYR A 112 -7.89 -23.66 -0.23
C TYR A 112 -9.33 -23.26 -0.60
N ASN A 113 -9.97 -24.10 -1.42
CA ASN A 113 -11.35 -23.93 -1.80
C ASN A 113 -12.25 -24.74 -0.86
N TYR A 114 -12.96 -24.05 0.02
CA TYR A 114 -13.85 -24.67 1.02
C TYR A 114 -15.09 -25.36 0.42
N ASP A 115 -15.50 -24.97 -0.80
CA ASP A 115 -16.64 -25.58 -1.48
C ASP A 115 -16.27 -26.94 -2.09
N THR A 116 -15.05 -27.07 -2.58
CA THR A 116 -14.54 -28.31 -3.21
C THR A 116 -13.65 -29.14 -2.29
N ASP A 117 -13.33 -28.62 -1.11
CA ASP A 117 -12.42 -29.23 -0.11
C ASP A 117 -11.03 -29.57 -0.69
N LYS A 118 -10.48 -28.67 -1.54
CA LYS A 118 -9.22 -28.85 -2.25
C LYS A 118 -8.40 -27.60 -2.31
N TRP A 119 -7.07 -27.80 -2.44
CA TRP A 119 -6.15 -26.75 -2.84
C TRP A 119 -6.22 -26.54 -4.34
N GLU A 120 -6.37 -25.29 -4.75
CA GLU A 120 -6.47 -24.89 -6.16
C GLU A 120 -5.52 -23.71 -6.42
N ASN A 121 -4.97 -23.64 -7.62
CA ASN A 121 -4.17 -22.51 -8.03
C ASN A 121 -5.06 -21.32 -8.38
N ALA A 122 -4.79 -20.18 -7.78
CA ALA A 122 -5.43 -18.90 -8.08
C ALA A 122 -4.41 -17.86 -8.55
N GLU A 123 -4.80 -17.06 -9.52
CA GLU A 123 -4.04 -15.86 -9.88
C GLU A 123 -4.45 -14.69 -8.98
N ILE A 124 -3.47 -14.07 -8.32
CA ILE A 124 -3.69 -13.02 -7.33
C ILE A 124 -2.83 -11.80 -7.68
N TRP A 125 -3.47 -10.64 -7.82
CA TRP A 125 -2.75 -9.38 -7.88
C TRP A 125 -2.19 -9.04 -6.52
N THR A 126 -0.90 -8.77 -6.47
CA THR A 126 -0.15 -8.57 -5.22
C THR A 126 0.63 -7.26 -5.32
N THR A 127 0.64 -6.50 -4.24
CA THR A 127 1.43 -5.28 -4.11
C THR A 127 2.68 -5.53 -3.27
N SER A 128 3.80 -4.97 -3.70
CA SER A 128 5.04 -4.94 -2.97
C SER A 128 5.90 -3.78 -3.47
N ARG A 129 7.20 -3.83 -3.29
CA ARG A 129 8.16 -2.88 -3.85
C ARG A 129 9.33 -3.60 -4.50
N VAL A 130 9.93 -2.93 -5.47
CA VAL A 130 11.16 -3.38 -6.12
C VAL A 130 12.35 -2.87 -5.31
N GLU A 131 13.33 -3.71 -5.11
CA GLU A 131 14.63 -3.37 -4.56
C GLU A 131 15.74 -3.95 -5.43
N SER A 132 16.97 -3.49 -5.22
CA SER A 132 18.15 -4.04 -5.91
C SER A 132 19.20 -4.54 -4.93
N ARG A 133 19.85 -5.64 -5.28
CA ARG A 133 21.00 -6.18 -4.58
C ARG A 133 22.03 -6.63 -5.61
N ASN A 134 23.27 -6.18 -5.48
CA ASN A 134 24.38 -6.52 -6.39
C ASN A 134 24.05 -6.26 -7.89
N GLY A 135 23.27 -5.22 -8.18
CA GLY A 135 22.88 -4.87 -9.56
C GLY A 135 21.68 -5.64 -10.11
N GLU A 136 21.12 -6.57 -9.35
CA GLU A 136 19.92 -7.33 -9.71
C GLU A 136 18.70 -6.80 -8.98
N TYR A 137 17.59 -6.65 -9.70
CA TYR A 137 16.32 -6.24 -9.12
C TYR A 137 15.52 -7.45 -8.64
N TYR A 138 14.84 -7.29 -7.52
CA TYR A 138 13.93 -8.30 -6.94
C TYR A 138 12.72 -7.63 -6.30
N ILE A 139 11.67 -8.42 -6.05
CA ILE A 139 10.47 -7.96 -5.34
C ILE A 139 10.59 -8.36 -3.87
N VAL A 140 10.43 -7.40 -2.97
CA VAL A 140 10.51 -7.63 -1.52
C VAL A 140 9.44 -8.64 -1.09
N GLY A 141 9.86 -9.67 -0.35
CA GLY A 141 8.99 -10.77 0.09
C GLY A 141 8.69 -11.84 -0.98
N TYR A 142 9.17 -11.64 -2.24
CA TYR A 142 8.90 -12.52 -3.39
C TYR A 142 10.16 -12.65 -4.24
N SER A 143 11.28 -13.04 -3.63
CA SER A 143 12.57 -13.11 -4.30
C SER A 143 12.68 -14.22 -5.36
N ASP A 144 11.75 -15.16 -5.34
CA ASP A 144 11.59 -16.26 -6.31
C ASP A 144 10.80 -15.84 -7.57
N VAL A 145 10.17 -14.66 -7.55
CA VAL A 145 9.42 -14.13 -8.69
C VAL A 145 10.36 -13.40 -9.64
N GLU A 146 10.49 -13.92 -10.87
CA GLU A 146 11.25 -13.27 -11.93
C GLU A 146 10.52 -12.02 -12.45
N LEU A 147 11.25 -10.91 -12.57
CA LEU A 147 10.72 -9.66 -13.14
C LEU A 147 10.59 -9.71 -14.66
N SER A 148 11.43 -10.50 -15.35
CA SER A 148 11.36 -10.63 -16.81
C SER A 148 10.08 -11.33 -17.25
N GLY A 149 9.27 -10.64 -18.06
CA GLY A 149 7.98 -11.14 -18.52
C GLY A 149 6.85 -11.11 -17.48
N LEU A 150 7.13 -10.63 -16.27
CA LEU A 150 6.14 -10.52 -15.19
C LEU A 150 4.99 -9.62 -15.60
N LYS A 151 3.76 -10.08 -15.40
CA LYS A 151 2.56 -9.29 -15.66
C LYS A 151 2.32 -8.32 -14.51
N VAL A 152 2.29 -7.04 -14.83
CA VAL A 152 2.11 -5.94 -13.88
C VAL A 152 0.96 -5.04 -14.28
N ARG A 153 0.45 -4.29 -13.33
CA ARG A 153 -0.49 -3.19 -13.61
C ARG A 153 -0.06 -1.93 -12.88
N VAL A 154 -0.37 -0.78 -13.50
CA VAL A 154 -0.06 0.55 -12.98
C VAL A 154 -1.37 1.30 -12.79
N ARG A 155 -1.53 1.87 -11.61
CA ARG A 155 -2.68 2.72 -11.26
C ARG A 155 -2.31 4.19 -11.32
N GLY A 156 -3.31 5.02 -11.56
CA GLY A 156 -3.11 6.46 -11.56
C GLY A 156 -4.25 7.27 -12.16
#